data_d2aba12eda4a221a6f3db5ae2b7b075b
#
_entry.id   d2aba12eda4a221a6f3db5ae2b7b075b
#
_cell.length_a   1.000
_cell.length_b   1.000
_cell.length_c   1.000
_cell.angle_alpha   90.00
_cell.angle_beta   90.00
_cell.angle_gamma   90.00
#
_symmetry.space_group_name_H-M   'P 1'
#
loop_
_entity.id
_entity.type
_entity.pdbx_description
1 polymer ?
#
loop_
_entity_poly.entity_id
_entity_poly.type
_entity_poly.pdbx_seq_one_letter_code
_entity_poly.pdbx_strand_id
1 'polypeptide(L)'
;DGLKSVEADLVVGADGIRSSVRQLIIGEETMPLRYLGCIVILGICPLNTLEGLNSDLLDSATVFQTANGNERIYIMPYASDSVMWQLSFPMLESDAKALNKKGTKALKIEACKRTKWHSPIPQILEATSEDKISGYPVYDRELLKEEVLNKCGNVTLIGDAAHPMSPFKGQGANQ
;
A
#
# COMPACT_ATOMS: atom_id res chain seq x y z
N ASP A 1 30.20 -12.30 8.27
CA ASP A 1 29.99 -10.87 8.48
C ASP A 1 29.85 -10.62 9.97
N GLY A 2 30.83 -9.89 10.55
CA GLY A 2 30.83 -9.58 11.98
C GLY A 2 29.73 -8.57 12.33
N LEU A 3 29.14 -8.71 13.52
CA LEU A 3 28.24 -7.74 14.10
C LEU A 3 28.94 -6.38 14.19
N LYS A 4 28.36 -5.35 13.56
CA LYS A 4 28.81 -3.98 13.71
C LYS A 4 27.95 -3.30 14.77
N SER A 5 28.58 -2.68 15.76
CA SER A 5 27.91 -1.83 16.75
C SER A 5 28.20 -0.37 16.45
N VAL A 6 27.20 0.48 16.71
CA VAL A 6 27.31 1.92 16.62
C VAL A 6 26.75 2.52 17.91
N GLU A 7 27.49 3.44 18.51
CA GLU A 7 27.01 4.21 19.66
C GLU A 7 26.33 5.49 19.16
N ALA A 8 25.21 5.85 19.75
CA ALA A 8 24.43 7.03 19.42
C ALA A 8 23.70 7.57 20.65
N ASP A 9 23.54 8.88 20.72
CA ASP A 9 22.77 9.56 21.79
C ASP A 9 21.27 9.32 21.64
N LEU A 10 20.78 9.13 20.41
CA LEU A 10 19.40 8.88 20.07
C LEU A 10 19.31 7.89 18.91
N VAL A 11 18.43 6.90 19.02
CA VAL A 11 18.06 5.98 17.93
C VAL A 11 16.65 6.31 17.45
N VAL A 12 16.47 6.51 16.15
CA VAL A 12 15.18 6.78 15.54
C VAL A 12 14.77 5.58 14.66
N GLY A 13 13.73 4.86 15.06
CA GLY A 13 13.13 3.79 14.26
C GLY A 13 12.19 4.38 13.21
N ALA A 14 12.59 4.30 11.95
CA ALA A 14 11.83 4.76 10.78
C ALA A 14 11.68 3.63 9.73
N ASP A 15 11.65 2.38 10.20
CA ASP A 15 11.76 1.16 9.42
C ASP A 15 10.39 0.54 9.06
N GLY A 16 9.33 1.36 9.07
CA GLY A 16 8.01 1.05 8.53
C GLY A 16 7.14 0.18 9.43
N ILE A 17 5.99 -0.24 8.89
CA ILE A 17 4.95 -0.98 9.63
C ILE A 17 5.45 -2.29 10.28
N ARG A 18 6.52 -2.90 9.74
CA ARG A 18 7.16 -4.12 10.29
C ARG A 18 8.44 -3.81 11.05
N SER A 19 8.52 -2.65 11.65
CA SER A 19 9.68 -2.11 12.36
C SER A 19 10.34 -3.12 13.31
N SER A 20 11.60 -3.40 13.05
CA SER A 20 12.44 -4.19 13.93
C SER A 20 12.81 -3.42 15.19
N VAL A 21 12.99 -2.10 15.09
CA VAL A 21 13.25 -1.24 16.25
C VAL A 21 12.05 -1.28 17.20
N ARG A 22 10.81 -1.13 16.66
CA ARG A 22 9.59 -1.26 17.45
C ARG A 22 9.49 -2.61 18.14
N GLN A 23 9.78 -3.69 17.43
CA GLN A 23 9.72 -5.04 17.98
C GLN A 23 10.68 -5.23 19.15
N LEU A 24 11.89 -4.68 19.05
CA LEU A 24 12.91 -4.76 20.11
C LEU A 24 12.53 -3.98 21.38
N ILE A 25 11.92 -2.80 21.24
CA ILE A 25 11.64 -1.93 22.40
C ILE A 25 10.26 -2.15 23.03
N ILE A 26 9.28 -2.58 22.23
CA ILE A 26 7.88 -2.69 22.69
C ILE A 26 7.41 -4.15 22.70
N GLY A 27 7.94 -4.98 21.82
CA GLY A 27 7.46 -6.33 21.57
C GLY A 27 6.27 -6.38 20.61
N GLU A 28 6.20 -7.42 19.78
CA GLU A 28 5.12 -7.60 18.81
C GLU A 28 3.77 -7.88 19.48
N GLU A 29 3.78 -8.58 20.63
CA GLU A 29 2.57 -8.96 21.35
C GLU A 29 1.83 -7.79 21.99
N THR A 30 2.55 -6.70 22.31
CA THR A 30 1.96 -5.50 22.93
C THR A 30 1.02 -4.78 21.99
N MET A 31 1.37 -4.72 20.71
CA MET A 31 0.59 -4.02 19.67
C MET A 31 0.75 -4.75 18.32
N PRO A 32 0.06 -5.89 18.13
CA PRO A 32 0.23 -6.71 16.96
C PRO A 32 -0.29 -6.03 15.69
N LEU A 33 0.16 -6.51 14.53
CA LEU A 33 -0.43 -6.16 13.25
C LEU A 33 -1.89 -6.61 13.21
N ARG A 34 -2.78 -5.70 12.81
CA ARG A 34 -4.20 -5.96 12.63
C ARG A 34 -4.52 -5.98 11.13
N TYR A 35 -5.00 -7.12 10.64
CA TYR A 35 -5.45 -7.23 9.26
C TYR A 35 -6.78 -6.50 9.06
N LEU A 36 -6.88 -5.68 8.00
CA LEU A 36 -8.05 -4.84 7.74
C LEU A 36 -9.11 -5.49 6.84
N GLY A 37 -9.02 -6.80 6.61
CA GLY A 37 -10.01 -7.55 5.85
C GLY A 37 -9.95 -7.34 4.35
N CYS A 38 -8.90 -6.73 3.81
CA CYS A 38 -8.80 -6.41 2.38
C CYS A 38 -7.37 -6.53 1.84
N ILE A 39 -7.30 -6.66 0.52
CA ILE A 39 -6.06 -6.56 -0.25
C ILE A 39 -6.11 -5.29 -1.10
N VAL A 40 -4.93 -4.71 -1.34
CA VAL A 40 -4.70 -3.65 -2.32
C VAL A 40 -3.83 -4.19 -3.43
N ILE A 41 -4.19 -3.90 -4.68
CA ILE A 41 -3.37 -4.11 -5.87
C ILE A 41 -3.17 -2.76 -6.52
N LEU A 42 -1.91 -2.43 -6.86
CA LEU A 42 -1.57 -1.17 -7.52
C LEU A 42 -0.85 -1.45 -8.82
N GLY A 43 -0.96 -0.50 -9.76
CA GLY A 43 -0.16 -0.52 -10.97
C GLY A 43 0.09 0.88 -11.52
N ILE A 44 1.13 1.01 -12.30
CA ILE A 44 1.47 2.24 -13.03
C ILE A 44 1.36 1.93 -14.53
N CYS A 45 0.47 2.64 -15.21
CA CYS A 45 0.21 2.49 -16.64
C CYS A 45 0.76 3.70 -17.40
N PRO A 46 1.71 3.52 -18.33
CA PRO A 46 2.13 4.59 -19.22
C PRO A 46 1.00 4.97 -20.19
N LEU A 47 0.72 6.26 -20.37
CA LEU A 47 -0.37 6.73 -21.23
C LEU A 47 -0.15 6.39 -22.71
N ASN A 48 1.10 6.30 -23.16
CA ASN A 48 1.41 5.91 -24.54
C ASN A 48 1.01 4.47 -24.88
N THR A 49 0.78 3.60 -23.89
CA THR A 49 0.24 2.25 -24.09
C THR A 49 -1.27 2.23 -24.35
N LEU A 50 -1.92 3.37 -24.18
CA LEU A 50 -3.36 3.59 -24.38
C LEU A 50 -3.67 4.35 -25.66
N GLU A 51 -2.80 4.28 -26.67
CA GLU A 51 -2.97 4.95 -27.95
C GLU A 51 -4.33 4.62 -28.58
N GLY A 52 -5.04 5.66 -29.06
CA GLY A 52 -6.38 5.53 -29.61
C GLY A 52 -7.52 5.47 -28.58
N LEU A 53 -7.23 5.44 -27.28
CA LEU A 53 -8.23 5.58 -26.24
C LEU A 53 -8.47 7.07 -25.95
N ASN A 54 -9.59 7.60 -26.41
CA ASN A 54 -10.00 8.96 -26.09
C ASN A 54 -10.84 8.96 -24.81
N SER A 55 -10.32 9.57 -23.75
CA SER A 55 -11.02 9.71 -22.47
C SER A 55 -10.57 10.98 -21.76
N ASP A 56 -11.52 11.82 -21.41
CA ASP A 56 -11.29 13.05 -20.63
C ASP A 56 -10.74 12.77 -19.22
N LEU A 57 -10.85 11.52 -18.76
CA LEU A 57 -10.31 11.08 -17.47
C LEU A 57 -8.79 10.83 -17.49
N LEU A 58 -8.17 10.88 -18.68
CA LEU A 58 -6.73 10.64 -18.87
C LEU A 58 -5.99 11.92 -19.27
N ASP A 59 -6.42 13.05 -18.77
CA ASP A 59 -5.89 14.39 -19.05
C ASP A 59 -4.63 14.76 -18.25
N SER A 60 -4.03 13.82 -17.53
CA SER A 60 -2.88 14.01 -16.63
C SER A 60 -3.15 14.96 -15.44
N ALA A 61 -4.38 15.33 -15.18
CA ALA A 61 -4.79 16.20 -14.07
C ALA A 61 -5.96 15.60 -13.26
N THR A 62 -6.81 14.82 -13.88
CA THR A 62 -8.03 14.29 -13.27
C THR A 62 -7.72 13.07 -12.37
N VAL A 63 -8.26 13.13 -11.17
CA VAL A 63 -8.32 12.00 -10.22
C VAL A 63 -9.74 11.46 -10.22
N PHE A 64 -9.93 10.17 -10.42
CA PHE A 64 -11.25 9.56 -10.39
C PHE A 64 -11.27 8.22 -9.68
N GLN A 65 -12.47 7.82 -9.27
CA GLN A 65 -12.68 6.53 -8.61
C GLN A 65 -14.00 5.92 -9.03
N THR A 66 -14.03 4.59 -9.03
CA THR A 66 -15.24 3.79 -9.22
C THR A 66 -15.35 2.75 -8.12
N ALA A 67 -16.55 2.53 -7.61
CA ALA A 67 -16.82 1.53 -6.59
C ALA A 67 -18.18 0.87 -6.84
N ASN A 68 -18.31 -0.42 -6.46
CA ASN A 68 -19.56 -1.18 -6.57
C ASN A 68 -20.09 -1.67 -5.21
N GLY A 69 -19.55 -1.13 -4.11
CA GLY A 69 -19.87 -1.53 -2.73
C GLY A 69 -18.93 -2.57 -2.14
N ASN A 70 -18.26 -3.38 -2.97
CA ASN A 70 -17.25 -4.37 -2.53
C ASN A 70 -15.84 -4.03 -3.02
N GLU A 71 -15.73 -3.64 -4.27
CA GLU A 71 -14.47 -3.22 -4.88
C GLU A 71 -14.45 -1.72 -5.09
N ARG A 72 -13.27 -1.14 -4.96
CA ARG A 72 -13.01 0.27 -5.25
C ARG A 72 -11.70 0.39 -6.01
N ILE A 73 -11.75 1.06 -7.16
CA ILE A 73 -10.56 1.51 -7.85
C ILE A 73 -10.43 3.03 -7.73
N TYR A 74 -9.20 3.47 -7.50
CA TYR A 74 -8.78 4.86 -7.47
C TYR A 74 -7.70 5.05 -8.51
N ILE A 75 -7.82 6.05 -9.37
CA ILE A 75 -6.89 6.33 -10.46
C ILE A 75 -6.49 7.80 -10.39
N MET A 76 -5.19 8.05 -10.48
CA MET A 76 -4.63 9.39 -10.42
C MET A 76 -3.44 9.54 -11.36
N PRO A 77 -3.14 10.75 -11.84
CA PRO A 77 -1.87 11.04 -12.50
C PRO A 77 -0.70 10.65 -11.59
N TYR A 78 0.28 9.93 -12.15
CA TYR A 78 1.51 9.56 -11.45
C TYR A 78 2.69 10.43 -11.92
N ALA A 79 2.80 10.62 -13.24
CA ALA A 79 3.70 11.54 -13.91
C ALA A 79 2.96 12.15 -15.09
N SER A 80 3.61 13.05 -15.84
CA SER A 80 3.01 13.68 -17.03
C SER A 80 2.57 12.70 -18.11
N ASP A 81 3.13 11.49 -18.13
CA ASP A 81 2.94 10.45 -19.14
C ASP A 81 2.40 9.13 -18.57
N SER A 82 1.96 9.10 -17.33
CA SER A 82 1.52 7.86 -16.70
C SER A 82 0.47 8.10 -15.61
N VAL A 83 -0.38 7.09 -15.40
CA VAL A 83 -1.37 7.04 -14.34
C VAL A 83 -1.08 5.90 -13.38
N MET A 84 -1.31 6.13 -12.10
CA MET A 84 -1.34 5.10 -11.06
C MET A 84 -2.79 4.71 -10.80
N TRP A 85 -3.03 3.41 -10.69
CA TRP A 85 -4.30 2.88 -10.23
C TRP A 85 -4.11 2.03 -8.97
N GLN A 86 -5.11 2.07 -8.10
CA GLN A 86 -5.16 1.29 -6.86
C GLN A 86 -6.54 0.65 -6.74
N LEU A 87 -6.57 -0.68 -6.85
CA LEU A 87 -7.76 -1.50 -6.63
C LEU A 87 -7.72 -2.08 -5.22
N SER A 88 -8.80 -1.92 -4.48
CA SER A 88 -8.99 -2.52 -3.16
C SER A 88 -10.28 -3.33 -3.10
N PHE A 89 -10.25 -4.48 -2.43
CA PHE A 89 -11.42 -5.34 -2.25
C PHE A 89 -11.27 -6.24 -1.02
N PRO A 90 -12.41 -6.67 -0.43
CA PRO A 90 -12.40 -7.59 0.69
C PRO A 90 -11.83 -8.96 0.29
N MET A 91 -11.00 -9.53 1.17
CA MET A 91 -10.43 -10.86 1.01
C MET A 91 -10.05 -11.42 2.37
N LEU A 92 -10.12 -12.74 2.56
CA LEU A 92 -9.57 -13.37 3.76
C LEU A 92 -8.05 -13.23 3.79
N GLU A 93 -7.48 -13.09 4.97
CA GLU A 93 -6.03 -12.87 5.14
C GLU A 93 -5.19 -13.97 4.49
N SER A 94 -5.59 -15.24 4.66
CA SER A 94 -4.95 -16.40 4.04
C SER A 94 -4.89 -16.30 2.53
N ASP A 95 -6.02 -15.90 1.93
CA ASP A 95 -6.16 -15.81 0.48
C ASP A 95 -5.39 -14.61 -0.08
N ALA A 96 -5.41 -13.47 0.63
CA ALA A 96 -4.64 -12.29 0.27
C ALA A 96 -3.13 -12.56 0.30
N LYS A 97 -2.65 -13.26 1.33
CA LYS A 97 -1.25 -13.72 1.41
C LYS A 97 -0.90 -14.70 0.30
N ALA A 98 -1.80 -15.66 0.02
CA ALA A 98 -1.60 -16.66 -1.04
C ALA A 98 -1.57 -16.00 -2.43
N LEU A 99 -2.47 -15.05 -2.70
CA LEU A 99 -2.50 -14.30 -3.97
C LEU A 99 -1.22 -13.47 -4.14
N ASN A 100 -0.81 -12.75 -3.11
CA ASN A 100 0.41 -11.95 -3.15
C ASN A 100 1.67 -12.83 -3.40
N LYS A 101 1.73 -14.00 -2.78
CA LYS A 101 2.83 -14.96 -2.98
C LYS A 101 2.91 -15.52 -4.41
N LYS A 102 1.79 -15.56 -5.15
CA LYS A 102 1.77 -15.99 -6.56
C LYS A 102 2.39 -14.98 -7.52
N GLY A 103 2.70 -13.76 -7.06
CA GLY A 103 3.39 -12.74 -7.81
C GLY A 103 2.51 -11.87 -8.68
N THR A 104 3.16 -10.95 -9.40
CA THR A 104 2.53 -9.83 -10.11
C THR A 104 1.56 -10.26 -11.20
N LYS A 105 1.86 -11.34 -11.93
CA LYS A 105 0.96 -11.90 -12.93
C LYS A 105 -0.39 -12.32 -12.35
N ALA A 106 -0.38 -13.00 -11.20
CA ALA A 106 -1.61 -13.43 -10.53
C ALA A 106 -2.40 -12.23 -10.01
N LEU A 107 -1.72 -11.21 -9.49
CA LEU A 107 -2.32 -9.95 -9.06
C LEU A 107 -3.01 -9.25 -10.24
N LYS A 108 -2.34 -9.15 -11.40
CA LYS A 108 -2.90 -8.57 -12.62
C LYS A 108 -4.17 -9.30 -13.07
N ILE A 109 -4.12 -10.63 -13.15
CA ILE A 109 -5.27 -11.45 -13.56
C ILE A 109 -6.46 -11.21 -12.64
N GLU A 110 -6.23 -11.20 -11.31
CA GLU A 110 -7.30 -10.96 -10.34
C GLU A 110 -7.86 -9.54 -10.45
N ALA A 111 -7.02 -8.53 -10.65
CA ALA A 111 -7.44 -7.15 -10.85
C ALA A 111 -8.30 -7.01 -12.12
N CYS A 112 -7.84 -7.49 -13.28
CA CYS A 112 -8.59 -7.42 -14.54
C CYS A 112 -9.92 -8.20 -14.47
N LYS A 113 -9.97 -9.33 -13.74
CA LYS A 113 -11.20 -10.10 -13.53
C LYS A 113 -12.27 -9.28 -12.80
N ARG A 114 -11.87 -8.48 -11.80
CA ARG A 114 -12.78 -7.72 -10.94
C ARG A 114 -13.23 -6.39 -11.55
N THR A 115 -12.44 -5.81 -12.42
CA THR A 115 -12.64 -4.44 -12.94
C THR A 115 -13.16 -4.42 -14.38
N LYS A 116 -14.02 -5.36 -14.74
CA LYS A 116 -14.76 -5.34 -16.02
C LYS A 116 -15.85 -4.26 -16.00
N TRP A 117 -15.45 -3.05 -15.68
CA TRP A 117 -16.34 -1.91 -15.53
C TRP A 117 -16.35 -1.06 -16.82
N HIS A 118 -16.66 0.22 -16.69
CA HIS A 118 -16.66 1.15 -17.80
C HIS A 118 -15.23 1.54 -18.25
N SER A 119 -15.11 1.99 -19.50
CA SER A 119 -13.89 2.64 -20.01
C SER A 119 -13.57 3.88 -19.16
N PRO A 120 -12.29 4.19 -18.89
CA PRO A 120 -11.07 3.56 -19.41
C PRO A 120 -10.47 2.47 -18.49
N ILE A 121 -11.19 2.03 -17.46
CA ILE A 121 -10.63 1.17 -16.38
C ILE A 121 -10.06 -0.14 -16.92
N PRO A 122 -10.80 -0.99 -17.69
CA PRO A 122 -10.26 -2.25 -18.17
C PRO A 122 -9.01 -2.05 -19.04
N GLN A 123 -9.01 -1.03 -19.90
CA GLN A 123 -7.90 -0.74 -20.81
C GLN A 123 -6.62 -0.36 -20.02
N ILE A 124 -6.75 0.44 -18.97
CA ILE A 124 -5.62 0.82 -18.11
C ILE A 124 -5.00 -0.42 -17.45
N LEU A 125 -5.82 -1.30 -16.88
CA LEU A 125 -5.32 -2.48 -16.19
C LEU A 125 -4.69 -3.47 -17.18
N GLU A 126 -5.31 -3.69 -18.33
CA GLU A 126 -4.79 -4.59 -19.38
C GLU A 126 -3.47 -4.09 -19.96
N ALA A 127 -3.34 -2.78 -20.19
CA ALA A 127 -2.12 -2.16 -20.71
C ALA A 127 -0.99 -2.07 -19.68
N THR A 128 -1.31 -2.17 -18.36
CA THR A 128 -0.28 -2.12 -17.31
C THR A 128 0.61 -3.35 -17.38
N SER A 129 1.91 -3.15 -17.52
CA SER A 129 2.93 -4.23 -17.55
C SER A 129 3.03 -4.91 -16.18
N GLU A 130 3.28 -6.22 -16.16
CA GLU A 130 3.32 -7.03 -14.92
C GLU A 130 4.41 -6.55 -13.93
N ASP A 131 5.54 -6.06 -14.43
CA ASP A 131 6.64 -5.51 -13.63
C ASP A 131 6.27 -4.16 -12.94
N LYS A 132 5.22 -3.51 -13.39
CA LYS A 132 4.67 -2.28 -12.80
C LYS A 132 3.52 -2.53 -11.83
N ILE A 133 3.26 -3.78 -11.50
CA ILE A 133 2.17 -4.17 -10.59
C ILE A 133 2.75 -4.63 -9.27
N SER A 134 2.12 -4.23 -8.19
CA SER A 134 2.37 -4.72 -6.85
C SER A 134 1.04 -4.91 -6.10
N GLY A 135 1.09 -5.64 -4.99
CA GLY A 135 -0.11 -5.81 -4.15
C GLY A 135 0.28 -6.32 -2.79
N TYR A 136 -0.58 -6.07 -1.82
CA TYR A 136 -0.33 -6.50 -0.45
C TYR A 136 -1.63 -6.58 0.35
N PRO A 137 -1.74 -7.54 1.29
CA PRO A 137 -2.77 -7.52 2.31
C PRO A 137 -2.58 -6.28 3.20
N VAL A 138 -3.67 -5.60 3.51
CA VAL A 138 -3.63 -4.33 4.25
C VAL A 138 -3.66 -4.57 5.75
N TYR A 139 -2.73 -3.94 6.43
CA TYR A 139 -2.62 -3.98 7.89
C TYR A 139 -2.54 -2.57 8.47
N ASP A 140 -2.91 -2.46 9.72
CA ASP A 140 -2.57 -1.33 10.58
C ASP A 140 -2.10 -1.82 11.96
N ARG A 141 -1.86 -0.90 12.87
CA ARG A 141 -1.64 -1.13 14.29
C ARG A 141 -2.43 -0.11 15.10
N GLU A 142 -2.70 -0.40 16.34
CA GLU A 142 -3.20 0.60 17.27
C GLU A 142 -2.15 1.68 17.52
N LEU A 143 -2.63 2.87 17.86
CA LEU A 143 -1.76 3.99 18.23
C LEU A 143 -0.95 3.64 19.49
N LEU A 144 0.32 4.03 19.48
CA LEU A 144 1.18 3.89 20.65
C LEU A 144 0.64 4.76 21.80
N LYS A 145 0.50 4.15 22.96
CA LYS A 145 0.16 4.87 24.18
C LYS A 145 1.40 5.59 24.70
N GLU A 146 1.20 6.77 25.26
CA GLU A 146 2.27 7.60 25.83
C GLU A 146 3.10 6.85 26.88
N GLU A 147 2.46 6.03 27.70
CA GLU A 147 3.12 5.21 28.73
C GLU A 147 4.12 4.19 28.14
N VAL A 148 3.88 3.75 26.90
CA VAL A 148 4.78 2.85 26.19
C VAL A 148 5.98 3.61 25.64
N LEU A 149 5.74 4.79 25.06
CA LEU A 149 6.79 5.65 24.51
C LEU A 149 7.76 6.11 25.60
N ASN A 150 7.26 6.47 26.78
CA ASN A 150 8.06 6.95 27.91
C ASN A 150 9.03 5.88 28.47
N LYS A 151 8.84 4.60 28.12
CA LYS A 151 9.73 3.50 28.53
C LYS A 151 10.91 3.29 27.56
N CYS A 152 10.91 3.93 26.42
CA CYS A 152 11.87 3.64 25.34
C CYS A 152 13.23 4.32 25.50
N GLY A 153 13.44 5.15 26.56
CA GLY A 153 14.73 5.82 26.82
C GLY A 153 15.18 6.68 25.62
N ASN A 154 16.38 6.42 25.14
CA ASN A 154 16.96 7.13 23.99
C ASN A 154 16.56 6.54 22.62
N VAL A 155 15.42 5.84 22.53
CA VAL A 155 14.90 5.32 21.28
C VAL A 155 13.52 5.89 21.02
N THR A 156 13.30 6.41 19.81
CA THR A 156 11.98 6.88 19.37
C THR A 156 11.57 6.26 18.05
N LEU A 157 10.28 6.31 17.73
CA LEU A 157 9.71 5.79 16.49
C LEU A 157 9.04 6.92 15.73
N ILE A 158 9.11 6.90 14.38
CA ILE A 158 8.44 7.85 13.50
C ILE A 158 7.77 7.14 12.33
N GLY A 159 6.83 7.83 11.66
CA GLY A 159 6.11 7.32 10.50
C GLY A 159 5.40 6.00 10.79
N ASP A 160 5.38 5.07 9.83
CA ASP A 160 4.71 3.78 9.97
C ASP A 160 5.33 2.85 11.03
N ALA A 161 6.53 3.12 11.50
CA ALA A 161 7.09 2.40 12.65
C ALA A 161 6.35 2.78 13.95
N ALA A 162 5.91 4.03 14.07
CA ALA A 162 5.16 4.54 15.22
C ALA A 162 3.64 4.33 15.07
N HIS A 163 3.07 4.74 13.95
CA HIS A 163 1.62 4.88 13.75
C HIS A 163 1.14 4.43 12.36
N PRO A 164 1.41 3.18 11.95
CA PRO A 164 0.97 2.69 10.65
C PRO A 164 -0.56 2.74 10.57
N MET A 165 -1.07 3.25 9.46
CA MET A 165 -2.50 3.41 9.25
C MET A 165 -2.94 2.88 7.90
N SER A 166 -4.27 2.68 7.77
CA SER A 166 -4.89 2.34 6.51
C SER A 166 -4.56 3.35 5.40
N PRO A 167 -4.17 2.93 4.19
CA PRO A 167 -3.90 3.81 3.06
C PRO A 167 -5.14 4.60 2.62
N PHE A 168 -6.33 4.14 2.99
CA PHE A 168 -7.61 4.74 2.59
C PHE A 168 -7.88 6.12 3.22
N LYS A 169 -7.14 6.49 4.25
CA LYS A 169 -7.24 7.82 4.88
C LYS A 169 -6.45 8.90 4.14
N GLY A 170 -5.47 8.52 3.31
CA GLY A 170 -4.60 9.45 2.59
C GLY A 170 -3.77 10.36 3.48
N GLN A 171 -3.49 9.97 4.73
CA GLN A 171 -2.85 10.80 5.76
C GLN A 171 -1.49 10.26 6.21
N GLY A 172 -1.08 9.07 5.76
CA GLY A 172 0.11 8.40 6.28
C GLY A 172 1.40 9.23 6.19
N ALA A 173 1.59 9.95 5.08
CA ALA A 173 2.76 10.80 4.88
C ALA A 173 2.68 12.16 5.59
N ASN A 174 1.54 12.53 6.15
CA ASN A 174 1.29 13.84 6.79
C ASN A 174 1.31 13.78 8.32
N GLN A 175 1.64 12.63 8.89
CA GLN A 175 1.66 12.39 10.34
C GLN A 175 3.09 12.37 10.89
#